data_d51c6d2360a04f78ef956d46d4b82fc4
#
_entry.id   d51c6d2360a04f78ef956d46d4b82fc4
#
_cell.length_a   1.000
_cell.length_b   1.000
_cell.length_c   1.000
_cell.angle_alpha   90.00
_cell.angle_beta   90.00
_cell.angle_gamma   90.00
#
_symmetry.space_group_name_H-M   'P 1'
#
loop_
_entity.id
_entity.type
_entity.pdbx_description
1 polymer ?
#
loop_
_entity_poly.entity_id
_entity_poly.type
_entity_poly.pdbx_seq_one_letter_code
_entity_poly.pdbx_strand_id
1 'polypeptide(L)'
;AVNGQFVSMDPSSDNNINIMDIRAPDDEDAKLLDDYEASGSFLTKKIHTILSFLHLVVRNMTQEEEQLIDGCLYATYAKFGITRDNNSIYDKDGNYKVMPLLEDLQEEMRKKPELHTVCNILNPLINGSMACFNHHTNVDLDSKYIVFDFNGMKGSLLTMSMFVVLDFVWTKIKEDRTQRKAVFIDECWKLIGTDSNEQAAEDVVEIFRTIRAYGGSAFAMTQDISQFYEYKGGKYGKAIIGNADTKLPITGIKMDTHNTHSIPAPLLK
;
A
#
# COMPACT_ATOMS: atom_id res chain seq x y z
N ALA A 1 30.39 6.27 0.45
CA ALA A 1 29.19 6.16 1.26
C ALA A 1 28.02 6.60 0.40
N VAL A 2 26.93 5.81 0.34
CA VAL A 2 25.68 6.21 -0.33
C VAL A 2 24.97 7.14 0.64
N ASN A 3 24.72 8.39 0.26
CA ASN A 3 23.89 9.30 1.03
C ASN A 3 22.44 8.80 0.92
N GLY A 4 22.06 7.86 1.77
CA GLY A 4 20.73 7.27 1.83
C GLY A 4 19.96 7.79 3.04
N GLN A 5 18.64 7.69 2.96
CA GLN A 5 17.71 7.94 4.03
C GLN A 5 17.28 6.63 4.67
N PHE A 6 17.30 6.57 5.98
CA PHE A 6 16.78 5.45 6.77
C PHE A 6 15.55 5.92 7.54
N VAL A 7 14.41 5.29 7.28
CA VAL A 7 13.12 5.63 7.86
C VAL A 7 12.66 4.45 8.71
N SER A 8 12.78 4.57 10.02
CA SER A 8 12.20 3.58 10.92
C SER A 8 10.69 3.78 11.02
N MET A 9 9.95 2.71 10.80
CA MET A 9 8.48 2.66 10.91
C MET A 9 8.01 2.07 12.24
N ASP A 10 8.92 1.90 13.20
CA ASP A 10 8.56 1.46 14.55
C ASP A 10 7.51 2.39 15.18
N PRO A 11 6.49 1.87 15.90
CA PRO A 11 5.45 2.69 16.54
C PRO A 11 5.97 3.74 17.52
N SER A 12 7.20 3.59 18.01
CA SER A 12 7.89 4.56 18.89
C SER A 12 8.69 5.61 18.09
N SER A 13 8.78 5.48 16.77
CA SER A 13 9.46 6.47 15.92
C SER A 13 8.58 7.68 15.66
N ASP A 14 9.22 8.81 15.35
CA ASP A 14 8.50 10.04 14.94
C ASP A 14 8.12 10.05 13.45
N ASN A 15 8.43 8.98 12.69
CA ASN A 15 8.11 8.91 11.27
C ASN A 15 6.67 8.43 11.05
N ASN A 16 5.92 9.21 10.29
CA ASN A 16 4.52 8.95 10.05
C ASN A 16 4.20 9.05 8.56
N ILE A 17 3.29 8.19 8.11
CA ILE A 17 2.72 8.22 6.76
C ILE A 17 1.21 8.14 6.89
N ASN A 18 0.52 9.15 6.40
CA ASN A 18 -0.93 9.22 6.40
C ASN A 18 -1.50 8.45 5.22
N ILE A 19 -2.23 7.38 5.47
CA ILE A 19 -2.91 6.61 4.43
C ILE A 19 -3.96 7.44 3.66
N MET A 20 -4.45 8.53 4.27
CA MET A 20 -5.44 9.43 3.66
C MET A 20 -4.81 10.46 2.70
N ASP A 21 -3.49 10.52 2.55
CA ASP A 21 -2.84 11.47 1.66
C ASP A 21 -3.16 11.17 0.19
N ILE A 22 -3.59 12.20 -0.53
CA ILE A 22 -3.77 12.17 -1.99
C ILE A 22 -2.63 12.95 -2.63
N ARG A 23 -1.97 12.34 -3.61
CA ARG A 23 -0.96 12.97 -4.46
C ARG A 23 -1.33 12.76 -5.92
N ALA A 24 -1.19 13.79 -6.73
CA ALA A 24 -1.40 13.70 -8.17
C ALA A 24 -0.17 13.09 -8.85
N PRO A 25 -0.33 12.25 -9.87
CA PRO A 25 0.75 11.95 -10.80
C PRO A 25 1.09 13.21 -11.60
N ASP A 26 2.31 13.29 -12.13
CA ASP A 26 2.76 14.46 -12.91
C ASP A 26 1.91 14.60 -14.19
N ASP A 27 1.30 15.79 -14.40
CA ASP A 27 0.21 16.03 -15.36
C ASP A 27 0.61 15.84 -16.83
N GLU A 28 1.89 16.02 -17.18
CA GLU A 28 2.33 15.92 -18.58
C GLU A 28 2.31 14.48 -19.09
N ASP A 29 2.60 13.52 -18.22
CA ASP A 29 2.65 12.11 -18.58
C ASP A 29 1.28 11.41 -18.52
N ALA A 30 0.36 11.90 -17.70
CA ALA A 30 -1.01 11.39 -17.63
C ALA A 30 -1.77 11.63 -18.95
N LYS A 31 -1.40 12.66 -19.72
CA LYS A 31 -2.00 13.00 -21.02
C LYS A 31 -1.50 12.12 -22.18
N LEU A 32 -0.36 11.45 -22.01
CA LEU A 32 0.25 10.61 -23.06
C LEU A 32 -0.23 9.16 -23.04
N LEU A 33 -0.86 8.74 -21.97
CA LEU A 33 -1.46 7.43 -21.87
C LEU A 33 -2.97 7.58 -21.99
N ASP A 34 -3.52 7.09 -23.09
CA ASP A 34 -4.92 6.72 -23.28
C ASP A 34 -5.33 5.64 -22.25
N ASP A 35 -4.75 5.72 -21.06
CA ASP A 35 -4.82 4.69 -20.05
C ASP A 35 -6.08 4.83 -19.21
N TYR A 36 -6.78 3.74 -19.11
CA TYR A 36 -7.92 3.46 -18.25
C TYR A 36 -7.71 3.91 -16.78
N GLU A 37 -6.45 4.07 -16.36
CA GLU A 37 -6.08 4.63 -15.05
C GLU A 37 -6.16 6.17 -14.98
N ALA A 38 -5.97 6.88 -16.10
CA ALA A 38 -6.04 8.36 -16.12
C ALA A 38 -7.47 8.89 -16.00
N SER A 39 -8.49 8.06 -16.24
CA SER A 39 -9.91 8.49 -16.36
C SER A 39 -10.68 8.54 -15.03
N GLY A 40 -10.06 8.43 -13.87
CA GLY A 40 -10.76 8.43 -12.57
C GLY A 40 -10.36 9.60 -11.65
N SER A 41 -11.27 9.98 -10.75
CA SER A 41 -10.96 10.92 -9.69
C SER A 41 -9.87 10.37 -8.76
N PHE A 42 -8.87 11.19 -8.41
CA PHE A 42 -7.84 10.83 -7.41
C PHE A 42 -8.46 10.44 -6.08
N LEU A 43 -9.52 11.15 -5.68
CA LEU A 43 -10.28 10.82 -4.47
C LEU A 43 -10.89 9.43 -4.54
N THR A 44 -11.52 9.05 -5.66
CA THR A 44 -12.11 7.71 -5.80
C THR A 44 -11.08 6.61 -5.68
N LYS A 45 -9.93 6.77 -6.35
CA LYS A 45 -8.82 5.79 -6.27
C LYS A 45 -8.30 5.68 -4.84
N LYS A 46 -8.10 6.81 -4.16
CA LYS A 46 -7.64 6.82 -2.76
C LYS A 46 -8.65 6.16 -1.82
N ILE A 47 -9.95 6.38 -2.02
CA ILE A 47 -11.00 5.73 -1.22
C ILE A 47 -10.90 4.20 -1.36
N HIS A 48 -10.68 3.66 -2.56
CA HIS A 48 -10.46 2.22 -2.73
C HIS A 48 -9.23 1.72 -1.97
N THR A 49 -8.11 2.46 -2.01
CA THR A 49 -6.91 2.11 -1.23
C THR A 49 -7.20 2.13 0.29
N ILE A 50 -7.93 3.14 0.78
CA ILE A 50 -8.29 3.22 2.20
C ILE A 50 -9.22 2.07 2.60
N LEU A 51 -10.18 1.70 1.77
CA LEU A 51 -11.04 0.53 2.01
C LEU A 51 -10.22 -0.75 2.07
N SER A 52 -9.24 -0.94 1.16
CA SER A 52 -8.29 -2.05 1.22
C SER A 52 -7.52 -2.08 2.55
N PHE A 53 -7.02 -0.93 3.01
CA PHE A 53 -6.39 -0.82 4.31
C PHE A 53 -7.34 -1.17 5.46
N LEU A 54 -8.57 -0.66 5.43
CA LEU A 54 -9.57 -0.95 6.46
C LEU A 54 -9.94 -2.44 6.52
N HIS A 55 -9.93 -3.15 5.39
CA HIS A 55 -10.10 -4.59 5.37
C HIS A 55 -8.93 -5.36 6.03
N LEU A 56 -7.72 -4.80 6.09
CA LEU A 56 -6.61 -5.37 6.89
C LEU A 56 -6.88 -5.22 8.39
N VAL A 57 -7.53 -4.12 8.79
CA VAL A 57 -7.84 -3.81 10.18
C VAL A 57 -9.10 -4.56 10.64
N VAL A 58 -10.15 -4.53 9.83
CA VAL A 58 -11.48 -5.11 10.12
C VAL A 58 -11.68 -6.35 9.25
N ARG A 59 -11.15 -7.49 9.70
CA ARG A 59 -11.08 -8.74 8.91
C ARG A 59 -12.44 -9.26 8.41
N ASN A 60 -13.52 -8.96 9.11
CA ASN A 60 -14.88 -9.45 8.79
C ASN A 60 -15.82 -8.30 8.45
N MET A 61 -15.33 -7.25 7.81
CA MET A 61 -16.15 -6.12 7.38
C MET A 61 -17.20 -6.61 6.37
N THR A 62 -18.46 -6.27 6.65
CA THR A 62 -19.59 -6.62 5.78
C THR A 62 -19.68 -5.65 4.59
N GLN A 63 -20.37 -6.06 3.52
CA GLN A 63 -20.65 -5.16 2.39
C GLN A 63 -21.43 -3.91 2.79
N GLU A 64 -22.34 -4.03 3.76
CA GLU A 64 -23.10 -2.89 4.27
C GLU A 64 -22.19 -1.90 4.98
N GLU A 65 -21.32 -2.38 5.88
CA GLU A 65 -20.34 -1.54 6.57
C GLU A 65 -19.39 -0.86 5.57
N GLU A 66 -18.89 -1.60 4.56
CA GLU A 66 -18.03 -1.06 3.51
C GLU A 66 -18.70 0.09 2.74
N GLN A 67 -19.97 -0.08 2.32
CA GLN A 67 -20.73 0.96 1.63
C GLN A 67 -20.97 2.19 2.50
N LEU A 68 -21.26 2.00 3.80
CA LEU A 68 -21.41 3.10 4.74
C LEU A 68 -20.08 3.85 4.95
N ILE A 69 -18.97 3.13 5.04
CA ILE A 69 -17.62 3.70 5.18
C ILE A 69 -17.22 4.46 3.92
N ASP A 70 -17.52 3.95 2.72
CA ASP A 70 -17.31 4.66 1.45
C ASP A 70 -18.00 6.04 1.49
N GLY A 71 -19.26 6.09 1.88
CA GLY A 71 -20.00 7.36 2.06
C GLY A 71 -19.37 8.27 3.12
N CYS A 72 -18.89 7.72 4.24
CA CYS A 72 -18.19 8.49 5.28
C CYS A 72 -16.86 9.06 4.76
N LEU A 73 -16.11 8.32 3.94
CA LEU A 73 -14.87 8.78 3.32
C LEU A 73 -15.11 10.00 2.44
N TYR A 74 -16.10 9.96 1.54
CA TYR A 74 -16.46 11.13 0.74
C TYR A 74 -16.87 12.33 1.61
N ALA A 75 -17.65 12.10 2.68
CA ALA A 75 -18.05 13.16 3.60
C ALA A 75 -16.86 13.75 4.37
N THR A 76 -15.90 12.90 4.77
CA THR A 76 -14.68 13.31 5.45
C THR A 76 -13.86 14.23 4.55
N TYR A 77 -13.53 13.80 3.32
CA TYR A 77 -12.76 14.63 2.39
C TYR A 77 -13.49 15.94 2.02
N ALA A 78 -14.82 15.89 1.92
CA ALA A 78 -15.61 17.10 1.61
C ALA A 78 -15.48 18.19 2.68
N LYS A 79 -15.30 17.86 3.98
CA LYS A 79 -15.02 18.82 5.05
C LYS A 79 -13.71 19.58 4.81
N PHE A 80 -12.74 18.96 4.16
CA PHE A 80 -11.46 19.57 3.78
C PHE A 80 -11.52 20.24 2.40
N GLY A 81 -12.71 20.31 1.81
CA GLY A 81 -12.93 20.91 0.49
C GLY A 81 -12.32 20.09 -0.65
N ILE A 82 -12.16 18.77 -0.45
CA ILE A 82 -11.65 17.83 -1.43
C ILE A 82 -12.84 17.03 -1.99
N THR A 83 -12.96 17.01 -3.32
CA THR A 83 -14.08 16.42 -4.04
C THR A 83 -13.58 15.52 -5.17
N ARG A 84 -14.50 15.03 -6.01
CA ARG A 84 -14.13 14.26 -7.21
C ARG A 84 -13.45 15.10 -8.30
N ASP A 85 -13.46 16.44 -8.17
CA ASP A 85 -12.65 17.30 -9.02
C ASP A 85 -11.17 17.16 -8.57
N ASN A 86 -10.33 16.72 -9.50
CA ASN A 86 -8.90 16.49 -9.23
C ASN A 86 -8.16 17.76 -8.80
N ASN A 87 -8.63 18.96 -9.23
CA ASN A 87 -8.05 20.23 -8.81
C ASN A 87 -8.38 20.57 -7.35
N SER A 88 -9.39 19.93 -6.77
CA SER A 88 -9.82 20.21 -5.40
C SER A 88 -8.81 19.81 -4.33
N ILE A 89 -7.78 19.02 -4.67
CA ILE A 89 -6.70 18.66 -3.76
C ILE A 89 -5.70 19.79 -3.50
N TYR A 90 -5.74 20.84 -4.32
CA TYR A 90 -4.88 22.01 -4.20
C TYR A 90 -5.60 23.19 -3.54
N ASP A 91 -4.83 24.02 -2.85
CA ASP A 91 -5.26 25.32 -2.38
C ASP A 91 -5.15 26.39 -3.48
N LYS A 92 -5.44 27.66 -3.13
CA LYS A 92 -5.39 28.78 -4.08
C LYS A 92 -3.98 29.13 -4.57
N ASP A 93 -2.97 28.70 -3.82
CA ASP A 93 -1.56 28.95 -4.10
C ASP A 93 -0.91 27.77 -4.85
N GLY A 94 -1.68 26.72 -5.15
CA GLY A 94 -1.22 25.52 -5.86
C GLY A 94 -0.55 24.48 -4.97
N ASN A 95 -0.56 24.66 -3.65
CA ASN A 95 -0.04 23.66 -2.72
C ASN A 95 -1.09 22.60 -2.41
N TYR A 96 -0.65 21.40 -2.03
CA TYR A 96 -1.58 20.39 -1.52
C TYR A 96 -2.27 20.88 -0.26
N LYS A 97 -3.58 20.71 -0.21
CA LYS A 97 -4.36 20.95 1.01
C LYS A 97 -3.93 19.99 2.12
N VAL A 98 -4.22 20.38 3.36
CA VAL A 98 -4.13 19.45 4.49
C VAL A 98 -5.12 18.31 4.26
N MET A 99 -4.62 17.09 4.33
CA MET A 99 -5.43 15.89 4.16
C MET A 99 -6.02 15.45 5.50
N PRO A 100 -7.22 14.83 5.50
CA PRO A 100 -7.80 14.29 6.72
C PRO A 100 -6.94 13.20 7.34
N LEU A 101 -7.21 12.90 8.61
CA LEU A 101 -6.64 11.78 9.34
C LEU A 101 -7.69 10.67 9.56
N LEU A 102 -7.27 9.52 10.07
CA LEU A 102 -8.20 8.44 10.41
C LEU A 102 -9.20 8.86 11.51
N GLU A 103 -8.84 9.76 12.40
CA GLU A 103 -9.75 10.31 13.41
C GLU A 103 -10.90 11.10 12.79
N ASP A 104 -10.66 11.89 11.73
CA ASP A 104 -11.69 12.62 11.01
C ASP A 104 -12.69 11.67 10.34
N LEU A 105 -12.18 10.56 9.78
CA LEU A 105 -13.04 9.49 9.27
C LEU A 105 -13.86 8.85 10.38
N GLN A 106 -13.24 8.53 11.52
CA GLN A 106 -13.94 7.92 12.64
C GLN A 106 -15.06 8.83 13.18
N GLU A 107 -14.86 10.17 13.19
CA GLU A 107 -15.90 11.13 13.56
C GLU A 107 -17.13 11.02 12.64
N GLU A 108 -16.95 10.89 11.33
CA GLU A 108 -18.05 10.68 10.39
C GLU A 108 -18.73 9.32 10.60
N MET A 109 -17.94 8.27 10.80
CA MET A 109 -18.44 6.92 11.05
C MET A 109 -19.26 6.82 12.35
N ARG A 110 -18.87 7.54 13.39
CA ARG A 110 -19.60 7.56 14.69
C ARG A 110 -21.03 8.09 14.58
N LYS A 111 -21.36 8.83 13.52
CA LYS A 111 -22.74 9.29 13.24
C LYS A 111 -23.64 8.16 12.74
N LYS A 112 -23.08 6.99 12.43
CA LYS A 112 -23.78 5.82 11.93
C LYS A 112 -23.74 4.72 12.99
N PRO A 113 -24.90 4.38 13.61
CA PRO A 113 -24.95 3.33 14.63
C PRO A 113 -24.41 1.97 14.14
N GLU A 114 -24.60 1.68 12.86
CA GLU A 114 -24.18 0.43 12.20
C GLU A 114 -22.66 0.28 12.21
N LEU A 115 -21.91 1.38 12.25
CA LEU A 115 -20.44 1.40 12.24
C LEU A 115 -19.80 1.44 13.63
N HIS A 116 -20.58 1.35 14.70
CA HIS A 116 -20.06 1.41 16.07
C HIS A 116 -18.98 0.36 16.35
N THR A 117 -19.18 -0.87 15.88
CA THR A 117 -18.19 -1.95 16.05
C THR A 117 -16.90 -1.64 15.31
N VAL A 118 -17.01 -1.16 14.08
CA VAL A 118 -15.84 -0.76 13.27
C VAL A 118 -15.08 0.39 13.94
N CYS A 119 -15.78 1.41 14.44
CA CYS A 119 -15.16 2.51 15.18
C CYS A 119 -14.35 2.03 16.41
N ASN A 120 -14.89 1.03 17.14
CA ASN A 120 -14.17 0.46 18.28
C ASN A 120 -12.92 -0.31 17.86
N ILE A 121 -12.96 -1.02 16.73
CA ILE A 121 -11.80 -1.74 16.16
C ILE A 121 -10.72 -0.74 15.70
N LEU A 122 -11.10 0.44 15.21
CA LEU A 122 -10.17 1.48 14.78
C LEU A 122 -9.53 2.27 15.94
N ASN A 123 -10.07 2.24 17.12
CA ASN A 123 -9.57 3.02 18.27
C ASN A 123 -8.06 2.83 18.55
N PRO A 124 -7.49 1.62 18.50
CA PRO A 124 -6.05 1.43 18.68
C PRO A 124 -5.18 2.18 17.66
N LEU A 125 -5.67 2.39 16.45
CA LEU A 125 -4.96 3.12 15.38
C LEU A 125 -5.04 4.64 15.56
N ILE A 126 -6.00 5.14 16.34
CA ILE A 126 -6.24 6.58 16.53
C ILE A 126 -5.66 7.07 17.86
N ASN A 127 -6.03 6.38 18.95
CA ASN A 127 -5.70 6.82 20.33
C ASN A 127 -4.91 5.77 21.12
N GLY A 128 -4.50 4.67 20.51
CA GLY A 128 -3.89 3.54 21.20
C GLY A 128 -2.46 3.25 20.79
N SER A 129 -2.06 2.00 20.95
CA SER A 129 -0.69 1.52 20.71
C SER A 129 -0.25 1.56 19.24
N MET A 130 -1.18 1.82 18.31
CA MET A 130 -0.94 1.92 16.88
C MET A 130 -1.27 3.30 16.33
N ALA A 131 -1.20 4.36 17.15
CA ALA A 131 -1.55 5.73 16.77
C ALA A 131 -0.60 6.34 15.73
N CYS A 132 0.51 5.68 15.39
CA CYS A 132 1.40 6.06 14.29
C CYS A 132 0.68 6.16 12.93
N PHE A 133 -0.50 5.55 12.77
CA PHE A 133 -1.31 5.68 11.56
C PHE A 133 -2.20 6.93 11.54
N ASN A 134 -2.28 7.69 12.64
CA ASN A 134 -3.16 8.85 12.77
C ASN A 134 -2.39 10.16 12.90
N HIS A 135 -1.37 10.33 12.06
CA HIS A 135 -0.55 11.55 12.00
C HIS A 135 -0.34 11.95 10.54
N HIS A 136 -0.14 13.25 10.32
CA HIS A 136 0.22 13.74 8.99
C HIS A 136 1.59 13.19 8.57
N THR A 137 1.73 12.94 7.27
CA THR A 137 3.00 12.47 6.71
C THR A 137 4.09 13.50 6.96
N ASN A 138 5.19 13.04 7.53
CA ASN A 138 6.40 13.82 7.76
C ASN A 138 7.65 13.20 7.14
N VAL A 139 7.47 12.12 6.37
CA VAL A 139 8.53 11.46 5.60
C VAL A 139 8.49 12.01 4.18
N ASP A 140 9.64 12.37 3.64
CA ASP A 140 9.82 12.68 2.23
C ASP A 140 10.60 11.56 1.51
N LEU A 141 10.57 11.55 0.18
CA LEU A 141 11.28 10.61 -0.67
C LEU A 141 12.27 11.31 -1.60
N ASP A 142 12.91 12.39 -1.15
CA ASP A 142 13.85 13.16 -1.98
C ASP A 142 15.23 12.49 -2.11
N SER A 143 15.55 11.57 -1.20
CA SER A 143 16.78 10.80 -1.29
C SER A 143 16.75 9.77 -2.41
N LYS A 144 17.88 9.62 -3.12
CA LYS A 144 18.03 8.59 -4.18
C LYS A 144 18.03 7.16 -3.66
N TYR A 145 18.27 6.96 -2.39
CA TYR A 145 18.30 5.65 -1.74
C TYR A 145 17.61 5.74 -0.39
N ILE A 146 16.50 5.04 -0.27
CA ILE A 146 15.64 5.08 0.92
C ILE A 146 15.40 3.66 1.40
N VAL A 147 15.54 3.45 2.68
CA VAL A 147 15.23 2.19 3.37
C VAL A 147 14.14 2.44 4.38
N PHE A 148 13.03 1.75 4.25
CA PHE A 148 12.00 1.65 5.28
C PHE A 148 12.28 0.43 6.14
N ASP A 149 12.51 0.66 7.43
CA ASP A 149 12.76 -0.41 8.40
C ASP A 149 11.52 -0.66 9.27
N PHE A 150 11.06 -1.90 9.26
CA PHE A 150 9.93 -2.37 10.06
C PHE A 150 10.36 -3.19 11.26
N ASN A 151 11.62 -3.05 11.70
CA ASN A 151 12.12 -3.75 12.87
C ASN A 151 11.27 -3.42 14.10
N GLY A 152 10.93 -4.44 14.88
CA GLY A 152 10.01 -4.28 16.03
C GLY A 152 8.53 -4.50 15.70
N MET A 153 8.11 -4.39 14.46
CA MET A 153 6.73 -4.67 14.05
C MET A 153 6.47 -6.17 13.84
N LYS A 154 5.30 -6.66 14.25
CA LYS A 154 4.90 -8.07 14.11
C LYS A 154 3.43 -8.20 13.75
N GLY A 155 3.07 -9.38 13.18
CA GLY A 155 1.68 -9.73 12.87
C GLY A 155 1.00 -8.71 11.97
N SER A 156 -0.25 -8.39 12.27
CA SER A 156 -1.09 -7.48 11.47
C SER A 156 -0.53 -6.06 11.39
N LEU A 157 0.15 -5.58 12.44
CA LEU A 157 0.78 -4.26 12.45
C LEU A 157 1.84 -4.15 11.34
N LEU A 158 2.67 -5.17 11.18
CA LEU A 158 3.67 -5.20 10.11
C LEU A 158 3.01 -5.17 8.73
N THR A 159 1.99 -5.99 8.50
CA THR A 159 1.28 -6.02 7.20
C THR A 159 0.63 -4.68 6.89
N MET A 160 -0.03 -4.05 7.87
CA MET A 160 -0.62 -2.72 7.71
C MET A 160 0.43 -1.65 7.38
N SER A 161 1.55 -1.65 8.11
CA SER A 161 2.64 -0.68 7.87
C SER A 161 3.30 -0.88 6.51
N MET A 162 3.55 -2.12 6.11
CA MET A 162 4.06 -2.42 4.77
C MET A 162 3.10 -1.95 3.68
N PHE A 163 1.78 -2.13 3.87
CA PHE A 163 0.76 -1.66 2.93
C PHE A 163 0.77 -0.13 2.78
N VAL A 164 0.77 0.60 3.91
CA VAL A 164 0.79 2.07 3.91
C VAL A 164 2.06 2.62 3.26
N VAL A 165 3.21 2.05 3.60
CA VAL A 165 4.49 2.45 2.98
C VAL A 165 4.50 2.13 1.49
N LEU A 166 3.96 0.98 1.09
CA LEU A 166 3.93 0.60 -0.32
C LEU A 166 3.03 1.52 -1.15
N ASP A 167 1.85 1.90 -0.63
CA ASP A 167 0.97 2.90 -1.26
C ASP A 167 1.67 4.26 -1.40
N PHE A 168 2.36 4.70 -0.35
CA PHE A 168 3.14 5.93 -0.36
C PHE A 168 4.25 5.91 -1.41
N VAL A 169 5.06 4.85 -1.42
CA VAL A 169 6.15 4.65 -2.39
C VAL A 169 5.59 4.52 -3.81
N TRP A 170 4.49 3.79 -3.99
CA TRP A 170 3.84 3.60 -5.27
C TRP A 170 3.32 4.93 -5.85
N THR A 171 2.73 5.76 -5.00
CA THR A 171 2.31 7.10 -5.37
C THR A 171 3.50 7.93 -5.88
N LYS A 172 4.63 7.89 -5.16
CA LYS A 172 5.86 8.59 -5.55
C LYS A 172 6.47 8.05 -6.86
N ILE A 173 6.38 6.76 -7.10
CA ILE A 173 6.84 6.16 -8.37
C ILE A 173 6.05 6.72 -9.56
N LYS A 174 4.76 6.97 -9.38
CA LYS A 174 3.89 7.51 -10.44
C LYS A 174 4.09 8.99 -10.72
N GLU A 175 4.68 9.76 -9.80
CA GLU A 175 4.89 11.19 -9.98
C GLU A 175 5.82 11.55 -11.13
N ASP A 176 6.86 10.78 -11.40
CA ASP A 176 7.83 11.08 -12.47
C ASP A 176 8.22 9.79 -13.22
N ARG A 177 7.78 9.64 -14.47
CA ARG A 177 8.06 8.46 -15.30
C ARG A 177 9.43 8.49 -15.98
N THR A 178 10.06 9.65 -16.05
CA THR A 178 11.36 9.82 -16.72
C THR A 178 12.49 9.28 -15.85
N GLN A 179 12.30 9.29 -14.55
CA GLN A 179 13.28 8.81 -13.58
C GLN A 179 13.22 7.28 -13.46
N ARG A 180 14.38 6.63 -13.56
CA ARG A 180 14.48 5.18 -13.30
C ARG A 180 14.44 4.90 -11.80
N LYS A 181 13.63 3.93 -11.40
CA LYS A 181 13.38 3.58 -10.01
C LYS A 181 13.45 2.07 -9.80
N ALA A 182 13.81 1.65 -8.59
CA ALA A 182 13.77 0.26 -8.19
C ALA A 182 13.17 0.14 -6.79
N VAL A 183 12.23 -0.78 -6.62
CA VAL A 183 11.60 -1.09 -5.33
C VAL A 183 11.96 -2.52 -4.95
N PHE A 184 12.53 -2.69 -3.76
CA PHE A 184 12.88 -3.97 -3.19
C PHE A 184 11.93 -4.25 -2.02
N ILE A 185 11.17 -5.31 -2.10
CA ILE A 185 10.19 -5.70 -1.07
C ILE A 185 10.67 -7.01 -0.45
N ASP A 186 11.28 -6.90 0.74
CA ASP A 186 11.64 -8.07 1.52
C ASP A 186 10.40 -8.68 2.18
N GLU A 187 10.38 -10.00 2.32
CA GLU A 187 9.24 -10.76 2.84
C GLU A 187 7.91 -10.40 2.15
N CYS A 188 7.96 -10.19 0.83
CA CYS A 188 6.81 -9.76 0.01
C CYS A 188 5.56 -10.64 0.20
N TRP A 189 5.75 -11.92 0.56
CA TRP A 189 4.66 -12.85 0.83
C TRP A 189 3.70 -12.36 1.94
N LYS A 190 4.17 -11.54 2.88
CA LYS A 190 3.33 -10.97 3.95
C LYS A 190 2.21 -10.07 3.42
N LEU A 191 2.43 -9.44 2.27
CA LEU A 191 1.45 -8.59 1.62
C LEU A 191 0.44 -9.38 0.76
N ILE A 192 0.76 -10.63 0.42
CA ILE A 192 -0.07 -11.47 -0.45
C ILE A 192 -0.51 -12.78 0.21
N GLY A 193 -0.11 -13.01 1.47
CA GLY A 193 -0.35 -14.22 2.23
C GLY A 193 -1.62 -14.19 3.08
N THR A 194 -1.70 -15.12 4.03
CA THR A 194 -2.87 -15.32 4.90
C THR A 194 -3.13 -14.15 5.86
N ASP A 195 -2.11 -13.36 6.17
CA ASP A 195 -2.23 -12.16 7.03
C ASP A 195 -2.69 -10.92 6.25
N SER A 196 -2.75 -11.01 4.92
CA SER A 196 -3.28 -9.98 4.03
C SER A 196 -4.77 -10.22 3.74
N ASN A 197 -5.37 -9.31 2.97
CA ASN A 197 -6.69 -9.53 2.38
C ASN A 197 -6.59 -9.61 0.86
N GLU A 198 -7.70 -9.97 0.22
CA GLU A 198 -7.73 -10.17 -1.23
C GLU A 198 -7.43 -8.89 -2.01
N GLN A 199 -7.99 -7.76 -1.59
CA GLN A 199 -7.80 -6.48 -2.26
C GLN A 199 -6.36 -5.97 -2.12
N ALA A 200 -5.79 -6.01 -0.91
CA ALA A 200 -4.40 -5.62 -0.70
C ALA A 200 -3.43 -6.49 -1.52
N ALA A 201 -3.72 -7.79 -1.65
CA ALA A 201 -2.92 -8.67 -2.49
C ALA A 201 -3.05 -8.34 -3.99
N GLU A 202 -4.23 -7.92 -4.45
CA GLU A 202 -4.45 -7.46 -5.83
C GLU A 202 -3.71 -6.17 -6.10
N ASP A 203 -3.74 -5.20 -5.19
CA ASP A 203 -3.01 -3.94 -5.30
C ASP A 203 -1.49 -4.18 -5.43
N VAL A 204 -0.93 -5.12 -4.64
CA VAL A 204 0.48 -5.51 -4.77
C VAL A 204 0.78 -6.12 -6.14
N VAL A 205 -0.05 -7.05 -6.60
CA VAL A 205 0.12 -7.68 -7.93
C VAL A 205 0.06 -6.63 -9.05
N GLU A 206 -0.82 -5.64 -8.92
CA GLU A 206 -0.95 -4.56 -9.90
C GLU A 206 0.33 -3.74 -10.03
N ILE A 207 1.02 -3.46 -8.90
CA ILE A 207 2.34 -2.81 -8.92
C ILE A 207 3.33 -3.62 -9.78
N PHE A 208 3.41 -4.94 -9.57
CA PHE A 208 4.32 -5.79 -10.36
C PHE A 208 3.96 -5.87 -11.85
N ARG A 209 2.70 -5.68 -12.21
CA ARG A 209 2.26 -5.64 -13.61
C ARG A 209 2.61 -4.32 -14.29
N THR A 210 2.45 -3.20 -13.59
CA THR A 210 2.40 -1.87 -14.19
C THR A 210 3.67 -1.04 -13.98
N ILE A 211 4.50 -1.36 -12.98
CA ILE A 211 5.66 -0.55 -12.57
C ILE A 211 6.62 -0.20 -13.73
N ARG A 212 6.73 -1.07 -14.74
CA ARG A 212 7.55 -0.83 -15.94
C ARG A 212 7.07 0.38 -16.75
N ALA A 213 5.75 0.60 -16.80
CA ALA A 213 5.17 1.76 -17.48
C ALA A 213 5.55 3.09 -16.80
N TYR A 214 5.98 3.03 -15.54
CA TYR A 214 6.41 4.18 -14.75
C TYR A 214 7.94 4.27 -14.61
N GLY A 215 8.70 3.62 -15.51
CA GLY A 215 10.16 3.63 -15.47
C GLY A 215 10.77 2.84 -14.31
N GLY A 216 9.95 2.05 -13.62
CA GLY A 216 10.34 1.32 -12.41
C GLY A 216 10.62 -0.15 -12.61
N SER A 217 11.27 -0.76 -11.62
CA SER A 217 11.46 -2.20 -11.47
C SER A 217 11.08 -2.62 -10.06
N ALA A 218 10.36 -3.73 -9.91
CA ALA A 218 10.01 -4.30 -8.62
C ALA A 218 10.75 -5.61 -8.39
N PHE A 219 11.23 -5.79 -7.16
CA PHE A 219 11.96 -6.97 -6.70
C PHE A 219 11.23 -7.53 -5.48
N ALA A 220 10.63 -8.71 -5.62
CA ALA A 220 10.06 -9.46 -4.50
C ALA A 220 11.12 -10.42 -3.96
N MET A 221 11.36 -10.35 -2.66
CA MET A 221 12.27 -11.24 -1.97
C MET A 221 11.52 -12.09 -0.96
N THR A 222 11.92 -13.34 -0.81
CA THR A 222 11.39 -14.27 0.19
C THR A 222 12.44 -15.32 0.53
N GLN A 223 12.41 -15.79 1.77
CA GLN A 223 13.23 -16.90 2.22
C GLN A 223 12.59 -18.26 1.87
N ASP A 224 11.27 -18.30 1.71
CA ASP A 224 10.52 -19.51 1.39
C ASP A 224 9.50 -19.23 0.28
N ILE A 225 9.75 -19.83 -0.87
CA ILE A 225 8.88 -19.71 -2.05
C ILE A 225 7.50 -20.38 -1.82
N SER A 226 7.38 -21.35 -0.91
CA SER A 226 6.10 -22.02 -0.63
C SER A 226 5.04 -21.04 -0.14
N GLN A 227 5.44 -20.01 0.60
CA GLN A 227 4.55 -18.97 1.13
C GLN A 227 3.82 -18.17 0.03
N PHE A 228 4.42 -18.09 -1.17
CA PHE A 228 3.74 -17.50 -2.33
C PHE A 228 2.58 -18.36 -2.86
N TYR A 229 2.51 -19.62 -2.48
CA TYR A 229 1.50 -20.56 -2.97
C TYR A 229 0.43 -20.92 -1.93
N GLU A 230 0.58 -20.49 -0.68
CA GLU A 230 -0.33 -20.89 0.40
C GLU A 230 -1.71 -20.20 0.30
N TYR A 231 -1.74 -18.88 0.08
CA TYR A 231 -2.98 -18.14 0.08
C TYR A 231 -3.74 -18.27 -1.24
N LYS A 232 -5.05 -18.59 -1.15
CA LYS A 232 -5.95 -18.73 -2.33
C LYS A 232 -5.37 -19.61 -3.43
N GLY A 233 -4.70 -20.70 -3.07
CA GLY A 233 -4.07 -21.62 -4.04
C GLY A 233 -2.93 -21.00 -4.85
N GLY A 234 -2.31 -19.96 -4.31
CA GLY A 234 -1.19 -19.26 -4.92
C GLY A 234 -1.58 -18.29 -6.03
N LYS A 235 -2.83 -17.84 -6.13
CA LYS A 235 -3.31 -16.90 -7.17
C LYS A 235 -2.38 -15.71 -7.32
N TYR A 236 -2.07 -15.04 -6.22
CA TYR A 236 -1.30 -13.80 -6.20
C TYR A 236 0.20 -14.05 -6.37
N GLY A 237 0.76 -15.03 -5.68
CA GLY A 237 2.17 -15.39 -5.82
C GLY A 237 2.51 -15.85 -7.24
N LYS A 238 1.65 -16.67 -7.86
CA LYS A 238 1.80 -17.05 -9.28
C LYS A 238 1.75 -15.84 -10.21
N ALA A 239 0.91 -14.84 -9.92
CA ALA A 239 0.83 -13.63 -10.71
C ALA A 239 2.13 -12.81 -10.61
N ILE A 240 2.70 -12.63 -9.41
CA ILE A 240 3.99 -11.94 -9.22
C ILE A 240 5.11 -12.71 -9.93
N ILE A 241 5.21 -14.02 -9.70
CA ILE A 241 6.23 -14.87 -10.33
C ILE A 241 6.10 -14.86 -11.86
N GLY A 242 4.87 -14.86 -12.38
CA GLY A 242 4.58 -14.82 -13.82
C GLY A 242 4.97 -13.49 -14.47
N ASN A 243 4.87 -12.37 -13.74
CA ASN A 243 5.28 -11.05 -14.22
C ASN A 243 6.77 -10.77 -14.00
N ALA A 244 7.49 -11.61 -13.24
CA ALA A 244 8.92 -11.47 -13.03
C ALA A 244 9.70 -12.08 -14.22
N ASP A 245 10.44 -11.23 -14.95
CA ASP A 245 11.28 -11.67 -16.07
C ASP A 245 12.49 -12.48 -15.56
N THR A 246 13.02 -12.15 -14.40
CA THR A 246 14.18 -12.79 -13.80
C THR A 246 13.85 -13.41 -12.46
N LYS A 247 14.26 -14.65 -12.25
CA LYS A 247 14.11 -15.40 -11.01
C LYS A 247 15.49 -15.85 -10.56
N LEU A 248 15.92 -15.39 -9.39
CA LEU A 248 17.26 -15.64 -8.84
C LEU A 248 17.15 -16.51 -7.58
N PRO A 249 17.28 -17.82 -7.66
CA PRO A 249 17.46 -18.65 -6.48
C PRO A 249 18.85 -18.40 -5.89
N ILE A 250 18.92 -17.75 -4.73
CA ILE A 250 20.18 -17.55 -4.00
C ILE A 250 20.33 -18.75 -3.06
N THR A 251 21.04 -19.77 -3.51
CA THR A 251 21.28 -20.99 -2.75
C THR A 251 22.54 -20.86 -1.89
N GLY A 252 22.36 -20.69 -0.58
CA GLY A 252 23.31 -21.15 0.43
C GLY A 252 22.81 -22.44 1.14
N ILE A 253 21.67 -22.97 0.74
CA ILE A 253 21.00 -24.13 1.35
C ILE A 253 21.23 -25.34 0.47
N LYS A 254 21.75 -26.43 1.06
CA LYS A 254 21.72 -27.76 0.44
C LYS A 254 20.28 -28.03 0.00
N MET A 255 20.04 -28.12 -1.30
CA MET A 255 18.80 -28.70 -1.79
C MET A 255 18.74 -30.13 -1.26
N ASP A 256 17.83 -30.39 -0.34
CA ASP A 256 17.46 -31.76 -0.03
C ASP A 256 16.86 -32.33 -1.30
N THR A 257 17.57 -33.23 -1.95
CA THR A 257 17.20 -33.86 -3.21
C THR A 257 15.88 -34.64 -3.13
N HIS A 258 15.30 -34.76 -1.93
CA HIS A 258 14.02 -35.41 -1.69
C HIS A 258 12.79 -34.48 -1.81
N ASN A 259 12.97 -33.15 -1.93
CA ASN A 259 11.87 -32.18 -1.95
C ASN A 259 11.74 -31.41 -3.28
N THR A 260 12.20 -32.00 -4.39
CA THR A 260 12.08 -31.43 -5.74
C THR A 260 10.62 -31.28 -6.24
N HIS A 261 9.65 -31.82 -5.50
CA HIS A 261 8.21 -31.67 -5.84
C HIS A 261 7.61 -30.31 -5.47
N SER A 262 8.33 -29.45 -4.72
CA SER A 262 7.82 -28.14 -4.29
C SER A 262 8.24 -26.97 -5.17
N ILE A 263 9.18 -27.16 -6.11
CA ILE A 263 9.55 -26.12 -7.07
C ILE A 263 8.80 -26.39 -8.38
N PRO A 264 7.90 -25.50 -8.82
CA PRO A 264 7.23 -25.65 -10.11
C PRO A 264 8.25 -25.73 -11.23
N ALA A 265 8.06 -26.67 -12.15
CA ALA A 265 8.92 -26.91 -13.32
C ALA A 265 9.37 -25.64 -14.12
N PRO A 266 8.61 -24.51 -14.15
CA PRO A 266 9.04 -23.26 -14.79
C PRO A 266 10.22 -22.55 -14.12
N LEU A 267 10.56 -22.90 -12.88
CA LEU A 267 11.68 -22.28 -12.14
C LEU A 267 13.03 -23.02 -12.32
N LEU A 268 12.99 -24.15 -13.01
CA LEU A 268 14.18 -25.01 -13.28
C LEU A 268 14.78 -24.81 -14.67
N LYS A 269 14.35 -23.80 -15.44
CA LYS A 269 14.93 -23.48 -16.77
C LYS A 269 15.70 -22.18 -16.74
#